data_552379fe5d4010d5ab0976dd7576d0f9
#
_entry.id   552379fe5d4010d5ab0976dd7576d0f9
#
_cell.length_a   1.000
_cell.length_b   1.000
_cell.length_c   1.000
_cell.angle_alpha   90.00
_cell.angle_beta   90.00
_cell.angle_gamma   90.00
#
_symmetry.space_group_name_H-M   'P 1'
#
loop_
_entity.id
_entity.type
_entity.pdbx_description
1 polymer ?
#
loop_
_entity_poly.entity_id
_entity_poly.type
_entity_poly.pdbx_seq_one_letter_code
_entity_poly.pdbx_strand_id
1 'polypeptide(L)'
;MTKKLEGKTAVITGGTEGIGLATAKLFVKEGAYVFIMARREKKLDEAVKAIGTNVSGVQGDVAELGDLDRLYETVAKVKGRIDIVFANAGVGEFVPFGAVTEEHFDKLFNINVRGTLFTVQKALPLLKDGGSIILNGSVASVKGTAAFGVYAASKAAIRSFVRTWTTDLKDRHIRSNVVSPGPVNTPLVSRQSTDVIARIVSTIPMGRMGEPEEVAKVALFLASDDSSFVTGIELFVDGGRAQI
;
A
#
# COMPACT_ATOMS: atom_id res chain seq x y z
N MET A 1 1.06 4.28 27.52
CA MET A 1 1.22 5.05 26.26
C MET A 1 -0.12 5.07 25.54
N THR A 2 -0.59 6.22 25.10
CA THR A 2 -1.80 6.34 24.27
C THR A 2 -1.53 5.69 22.91
N LYS A 3 -2.50 4.90 22.43
CA LYS A 3 -2.43 4.26 21.11
C LYS A 3 -2.54 5.34 20.02
N LYS A 4 -1.70 5.26 18.98
CA LYS A 4 -1.58 6.29 17.94
C LYS A 4 -2.81 6.42 17.03
N LEU A 5 -3.59 5.36 16.90
CA LEU A 5 -4.76 5.30 16.01
C LEU A 5 -6.05 4.97 16.78
N GLU A 6 -6.12 5.31 18.07
CA GLU A 6 -7.30 5.01 18.89
C GLU A 6 -8.57 5.62 18.27
N GLY A 7 -9.59 4.79 18.06
CA GLY A 7 -10.87 5.18 17.48
C GLY A 7 -10.86 5.56 15.99
N LYS A 8 -9.72 5.42 15.30
CA LYS A 8 -9.60 5.64 13.83
C LYS A 8 -10.13 4.45 13.06
N THR A 9 -10.64 4.70 11.86
CA THR A 9 -11.05 3.68 10.89
C THR A 9 -10.10 3.70 9.70
N ALA A 10 -9.50 2.56 9.39
CA ALA A 10 -8.56 2.40 8.28
C ALA A 10 -9.06 1.40 7.23
N VAL A 11 -8.79 1.69 5.95
CA VAL A 11 -8.98 0.76 4.83
C VAL A 11 -7.62 0.41 4.25
N ILE A 12 -7.33 -0.90 4.08
CA ILE A 12 -6.07 -1.42 3.55
C ILE A 12 -6.37 -2.40 2.43
N THR A 13 -5.99 -2.08 1.19
CA THR A 13 -6.06 -3.04 0.08
C THR A 13 -4.83 -3.94 0.04
N GLY A 14 -4.99 -5.21 -0.37
CA GLY A 14 -3.91 -6.18 -0.32
C GLY A 14 -3.48 -6.55 1.11
N GLY A 15 -4.44 -6.60 2.05
CA GLY A 15 -4.19 -6.76 3.49
C GLY A 15 -3.95 -8.19 3.98
N THR A 16 -3.77 -9.19 3.11
CA THR A 16 -3.72 -10.61 3.52
C THR A 16 -2.31 -11.18 3.68
N GLU A 17 -1.28 -10.50 3.20
CA GLU A 17 0.11 -10.96 3.30
C GLU A 17 1.10 -9.78 3.21
N GLY A 18 2.36 -10.02 3.56
CA GLY A 18 3.44 -9.04 3.45
C GLY A 18 3.15 -7.73 4.16
N ILE A 19 3.46 -6.61 3.49
CA ILE A 19 3.35 -5.25 4.04
C ILE A 19 1.91 -4.93 4.48
N GLY A 20 0.92 -5.29 3.66
CA GLY A 20 -0.49 -5.00 3.99
C GLY A 20 -0.95 -5.68 5.27
N LEU A 21 -0.62 -6.96 5.46
CA LEU A 21 -0.97 -7.72 6.67
C LEU A 21 -0.22 -7.17 7.91
N ALA A 22 1.08 -6.90 7.78
CA ALA A 22 1.87 -6.33 8.86
C ALA A 22 1.32 -4.95 9.29
N THR A 23 0.92 -4.12 8.30
CA THR A 23 0.29 -2.82 8.57
C THR A 23 -1.06 -2.98 9.26
N ALA A 24 -1.91 -3.90 8.78
CA ALA A 24 -3.22 -4.15 9.40
C ALA A 24 -3.09 -4.58 10.87
N LYS A 25 -2.18 -5.52 11.16
CA LYS A 25 -1.88 -5.95 12.54
C LYS A 25 -1.40 -4.78 13.41
N LEU A 26 -0.49 -3.96 12.89
CA LEU A 26 0.05 -2.83 13.63
C LEU A 26 -1.02 -1.76 13.88
N PHE A 27 -1.86 -1.45 12.88
CA PHE A 27 -2.93 -0.45 13.02
C PHE A 27 -3.97 -0.88 14.06
N VAL A 28 -4.36 -2.16 14.06
CA VAL A 28 -5.25 -2.72 15.09
C VAL A 28 -4.61 -2.65 16.47
N LYS A 29 -3.34 -3.01 16.59
CA LYS A 29 -2.58 -2.89 17.86
C LYS A 29 -2.57 -1.45 18.38
N GLU A 30 -2.51 -0.47 17.47
CA GLU A 30 -2.53 0.97 17.77
C GLU A 30 -3.94 1.55 17.91
N GLY A 31 -4.99 0.72 17.96
CA GLY A 31 -6.35 1.12 18.31
C GLY A 31 -7.28 1.42 17.15
N ALA A 32 -6.84 1.23 15.91
CA ALA A 32 -7.70 1.38 14.75
C ALA A 32 -8.67 0.20 14.58
N TYR A 33 -9.81 0.49 13.96
CA TYR A 33 -10.60 -0.53 13.28
C TYR A 33 -10.17 -0.61 11.81
N VAL A 34 -9.86 -1.79 11.30
CA VAL A 34 -9.26 -1.97 9.99
C VAL A 34 -10.16 -2.79 9.07
N PHE A 35 -10.45 -2.27 7.88
CA PHE A 35 -11.00 -3.05 6.78
C PHE A 35 -9.86 -3.49 5.88
N ILE A 36 -9.75 -4.80 5.63
CA ILE A 36 -8.80 -5.35 4.67
C ILE A 36 -9.53 -5.91 3.46
N MET A 37 -9.01 -5.61 2.27
CA MET A 37 -9.55 -6.13 1.00
C MET A 37 -8.54 -7.02 0.31
N ALA A 38 -8.99 -8.18 -0.20
CA ALA A 38 -8.18 -9.08 -1.02
C ALA A 38 -9.05 -10.01 -1.86
N ARG A 39 -8.46 -10.58 -2.94
CA ARG A 39 -9.18 -11.42 -3.91
C ARG A 39 -9.49 -12.84 -3.42
N ARG A 40 -8.55 -13.44 -2.66
CA ARG A 40 -8.61 -14.83 -2.24
C ARG A 40 -9.32 -14.94 -0.89
N GLU A 41 -10.56 -15.43 -0.91
CA GLU A 41 -11.42 -15.55 0.28
C GLU A 41 -10.71 -16.31 1.42
N LYS A 42 -10.20 -17.51 1.16
CA LYS A 42 -9.49 -18.31 2.17
C LYS A 42 -8.33 -17.54 2.84
N LYS A 43 -7.55 -16.78 2.05
CA LYS A 43 -6.45 -15.96 2.58
C LYS A 43 -6.95 -14.76 3.38
N LEU A 44 -8.10 -14.23 2.99
CA LEU A 44 -8.75 -13.15 3.70
C LEU A 44 -9.23 -13.61 5.09
N ASP A 45 -9.87 -14.76 5.17
CA ASP A 45 -10.34 -15.36 6.42
C ASP A 45 -9.16 -15.70 7.35
N GLU A 46 -8.10 -16.30 6.80
CA GLU A 46 -6.85 -16.57 7.54
C GLU A 46 -6.26 -15.27 8.13
N ALA A 47 -6.23 -14.18 7.33
CA ALA A 47 -5.69 -12.89 7.76
C ALA A 47 -6.57 -12.24 8.85
N VAL A 48 -7.90 -12.21 8.67
CA VAL A 48 -8.84 -11.70 9.67
C VAL A 48 -8.67 -12.46 10.99
N LYS A 49 -8.61 -13.79 10.93
CA LYS A 49 -8.36 -14.63 12.12
C LYS A 49 -7.00 -14.34 12.78
N ALA A 50 -5.95 -14.10 11.98
CA ALA A 50 -4.61 -13.81 12.48
C ALA A 50 -4.46 -12.39 13.06
N ILE A 51 -5.29 -11.43 12.62
CA ILE A 51 -5.36 -10.07 13.18
C ILE A 51 -6.20 -10.09 14.46
N GLY A 52 -7.31 -10.81 14.47
CA GLY A 52 -8.15 -11.03 15.65
C GLY A 52 -9.32 -10.06 15.75
N THR A 53 -9.24 -9.05 16.61
CA THR A 53 -10.32 -8.08 16.86
C THR A 53 -10.17 -6.81 16.01
N ASN A 54 -11.23 -6.01 15.93
CA ASN A 54 -11.23 -4.70 15.24
C ASN A 54 -10.79 -4.79 13.76
N VAL A 55 -11.14 -5.86 13.08
CA VAL A 55 -10.89 -6.07 11.66
C VAL A 55 -12.11 -6.64 10.95
N SER A 56 -12.32 -6.22 9.71
CA SER A 56 -13.27 -6.81 8.77
C SER A 56 -12.59 -7.12 7.45
N GLY A 57 -12.86 -8.29 6.89
CA GLY A 57 -12.42 -8.68 5.57
C GLY A 57 -13.51 -8.41 4.53
N VAL A 58 -13.13 -7.85 3.38
CA VAL A 58 -14.00 -7.70 2.21
C VAL A 58 -13.32 -8.33 1.01
N GLN A 59 -13.96 -9.37 0.45
CA GLN A 59 -13.41 -10.00 -0.76
C GLN A 59 -13.62 -9.10 -1.97
N GLY A 60 -12.56 -8.93 -2.78
CA GLY A 60 -12.65 -8.18 -4.03
C GLY A 60 -11.30 -7.91 -4.68
N ASP A 61 -11.35 -7.50 -5.94
CA ASP A 61 -10.22 -7.06 -6.75
C ASP A 61 -10.24 -5.53 -6.91
N VAL A 62 -9.13 -4.85 -6.65
CA VAL A 62 -9.02 -3.40 -6.85
C VAL A 62 -9.14 -2.99 -8.32
N ALA A 63 -8.93 -3.91 -9.27
CA ALA A 63 -9.15 -3.68 -10.69
C ALA A 63 -10.64 -3.64 -11.05
N GLU A 64 -11.53 -4.19 -10.20
CA GLU A 64 -12.97 -4.26 -10.39
C GLU A 64 -13.67 -3.17 -9.58
N LEU A 65 -14.22 -2.15 -10.27
CA LEU A 65 -14.81 -0.98 -9.59
C LEU A 65 -16.02 -1.34 -8.72
N GLY A 66 -16.82 -2.34 -9.10
CA GLY A 66 -17.93 -2.83 -8.29
C GLY A 66 -17.49 -3.47 -6.98
N ASP A 67 -16.27 -4.06 -6.94
CA ASP A 67 -15.72 -4.61 -5.72
C ASP A 67 -15.29 -3.51 -4.74
N LEU A 68 -14.78 -2.39 -5.27
CA LEU A 68 -14.49 -1.20 -4.48
C LEU A 68 -15.77 -0.54 -3.97
N ASP A 69 -16.86 -0.51 -4.76
CA ASP A 69 -18.15 -0.02 -4.30
C ASP A 69 -18.64 -0.84 -3.10
N ARG A 70 -18.62 -2.17 -3.22
CA ARG A 70 -18.99 -3.09 -2.13
C ARG A 70 -18.12 -2.91 -0.87
N LEU A 71 -16.82 -2.65 -1.05
CA LEU A 71 -15.93 -2.33 0.07
C LEU A 71 -16.43 -1.09 0.83
N TYR A 72 -16.67 0.01 0.13
CA TYR A 72 -17.06 1.27 0.78
C TYR A 72 -18.48 1.27 1.29
N GLU A 73 -19.41 0.54 0.68
CA GLU A 73 -20.72 0.25 1.24
C GLU A 73 -20.61 -0.50 2.58
N THR A 74 -19.71 -1.48 2.65
CA THR A 74 -19.45 -2.22 3.89
C THR A 74 -18.87 -1.30 4.97
N VAL A 75 -17.92 -0.46 4.63
CA VAL A 75 -17.35 0.53 5.55
C VAL A 75 -18.42 1.50 6.05
N ALA A 76 -19.28 2.01 5.15
CA ALA A 76 -20.38 2.92 5.48
C ALA A 76 -21.36 2.28 6.49
N LYS A 77 -21.74 1.01 6.25
CA LYS A 77 -22.66 0.27 7.14
C LYS A 77 -22.07 0.01 8.53
N VAL A 78 -20.77 -0.29 8.63
CA VAL A 78 -20.14 -0.73 9.88
C VAL A 78 -19.59 0.43 10.69
N LYS A 79 -19.00 1.44 10.04
CA LYS A 79 -18.30 2.57 10.70
C LYS A 79 -18.77 3.95 10.28
N GLY A 80 -19.39 4.10 9.12
CA GLY A 80 -19.88 5.37 8.59
C GLY A 80 -18.79 6.37 8.19
N ARG A 81 -17.52 6.07 8.43
CA ARG A 81 -16.39 6.99 8.16
C ARG A 81 -15.08 6.25 7.92
N ILE A 82 -14.15 6.96 7.30
CA ILE A 82 -12.75 6.55 7.13
C ILE A 82 -11.85 7.67 7.65
N ASP A 83 -10.79 7.33 8.37
CA ASP A 83 -9.73 8.26 8.77
C ASP A 83 -8.45 8.02 7.95
N ILE A 84 -8.21 6.77 7.51
CA ILE A 84 -6.98 6.36 6.84
C ILE A 84 -7.29 5.44 5.67
N VAL A 85 -6.68 5.73 4.51
CA VAL A 85 -6.67 4.83 3.35
C VAL A 85 -5.23 4.43 3.06
N PHE A 86 -4.94 3.13 3.10
CA PHE A 86 -3.67 2.58 2.61
C PHE A 86 -3.93 1.75 1.34
N ALA A 87 -3.73 2.38 0.18
CA ALA A 87 -3.79 1.72 -1.12
C ALA A 87 -2.49 0.94 -1.35
N ASN A 88 -2.48 -0.30 -0.85
CA ASN A 88 -1.30 -1.16 -0.83
C ASN A 88 -1.33 -2.28 -1.87
N ALA A 89 -2.50 -2.69 -2.36
CA ALA A 89 -2.61 -3.73 -3.38
C ALA A 89 -1.78 -3.39 -4.62
N GLY A 90 -1.01 -4.36 -5.09
CA GLY A 90 -0.18 -4.21 -6.27
C GLY A 90 0.48 -5.51 -6.68
N VAL A 91 0.91 -5.56 -7.93
CA VAL A 91 1.62 -6.70 -8.53
C VAL A 91 2.87 -6.21 -9.25
N GLY A 92 3.89 -7.07 -9.35
CA GLY A 92 5.10 -6.82 -10.10
C GLY A 92 5.53 -8.07 -10.83
N GLU A 93 5.88 -7.93 -12.11
CA GLU A 93 6.32 -9.01 -12.97
C GLU A 93 7.52 -8.55 -13.79
N PHE A 94 8.51 -9.43 -13.93
CA PHE A 94 9.69 -9.18 -14.74
C PHE A 94 9.44 -9.65 -16.17
N VAL A 95 9.41 -8.70 -17.12
CA VAL A 95 9.25 -8.98 -18.55
C VAL A 95 10.27 -8.12 -19.31
N PRO A 96 11.19 -8.71 -20.11
CA PRO A 96 12.12 -7.97 -20.95
C PRO A 96 11.38 -6.98 -21.86
N PHE A 97 11.96 -5.80 -22.10
CA PHE A 97 11.30 -4.73 -22.84
C PHE A 97 10.71 -5.18 -24.20
N GLY A 98 11.44 -5.95 -24.97
CA GLY A 98 10.99 -6.45 -26.28
C GLY A 98 9.94 -7.56 -26.21
N ALA A 99 9.58 -8.05 -25.00
CA ALA A 99 8.57 -9.10 -24.78
C ALA A 99 7.33 -8.60 -24.00
N VAL A 100 7.23 -7.29 -23.76
CA VAL A 100 6.05 -6.71 -23.14
C VAL A 100 4.87 -6.81 -24.08
N THR A 101 3.76 -7.41 -23.61
CA THR A 101 2.48 -7.48 -24.33
C THR A 101 1.48 -6.46 -23.81
N GLU A 102 0.41 -6.21 -24.56
CA GLU A 102 -0.70 -5.36 -24.12
C GLU A 102 -1.33 -5.90 -22.83
N GLU A 103 -1.56 -7.21 -22.74
CA GLU A 103 -2.16 -7.85 -21.56
C GLU A 103 -1.26 -7.69 -20.31
N HIS A 104 0.07 -7.79 -20.49
CA HIS A 104 0.99 -7.55 -19.38
C HIS A 104 0.93 -6.10 -18.92
N PHE A 105 0.93 -5.14 -19.86
CA PHE A 105 0.81 -3.72 -19.55
C PHE A 105 -0.51 -3.42 -18.84
N ASP A 106 -1.62 -3.83 -19.42
CA ASP A 106 -2.97 -3.58 -18.90
C ASP A 106 -3.17 -4.20 -17.53
N LYS A 107 -2.70 -5.43 -17.30
CA LYS A 107 -2.76 -6.07 -16.00
C LYS A 107 -2.07 -5.24 -14.92
N LEU A 108 -0.84 -4.78 -15.17
CA LEU A 108 -0.10 -4.02 -14.17
C LEU A 108 -0.71 -2.64 -13.95
N PHE A 109 -1.09 -1.94 -15.00
CA PHE A 109 -1.68 -0.60 -14.88
C PHE A 109 -3.09 -0.64 -14.29
N ASN A 110 -3.91 -1.63 -14.65
CA ASN A 110 -5.25 -1.78 -14.06
C ASN A 110 -5.19 -2.02 -12.56
N ILE A 111 -4.27 -2.84 -12.08
CA ILE A 111 -4.13 -3.11 -10.65
C ILE A 111 -3.40 -1.95 -9.94
N ASN A 112 -2.19 -1.59 -10.40
CA ASN A 112 -1.32 -0.70 -9.67
C ASN A 112 -1.70 0.78 -9.78
N VAL A 113 -2.25 1.21 -10.93
CA VAL A 113 -2.54 2.63 -11.21
C VAL A 113 -4.03 2.89 -11.09
N ARG A 114 -4.84 2.26 -11.95
CA ARG A 114 -6.30 2.42 -11.96
C ARG A 114 -6.92 1.96 -10.63
N GLY A 115 -6.53 0.80 -10.12
CA GLY A 115 -6.98 0.28 -8.83
C GLY A 115 -6.63 1.19 -7.66
N THR A 116 -5.41 1.74 -7.64
CA THR A 116 -4.99 2.72 -6.62
C THR A 116 -5.80 4.01 -6.70
N LEU A 117 -5.97 4.57 -7.90
CA LEU A 117 -6.75 5.79 -8.11
C LEU A 117 -8.17 5.64 -7.57
N PHE A 118 -8.87 4.59 -8.01
CA PHE A 118 -10.27 4.39 -7.62
C PHE A 118 -10.44 3.89 -6.18
N THR A 119 -9.47 3.20 -5.60
CA THR A 119 -9.45 2.93 -4.17
C THR A 119 -9.52 4.25 -3.38
N VAL A 120 -8.75 5.26 -3.75
CA VAL A 120 -8.76 6.55 -3.05
C VAL A 120 -9.99 7.38 -3.42
N GLN A 121 -10.33 7.50 -4.70
CA GLN A 121 -11.45 8.34 -5.14
C GLN A 121 -12.79 7.90 -4.52
N LYS A 122 -13.06 6.60 -4.51
CA LYS A 122 -14.29 6.05 -3.93
C LYS A 122 -14.33 6.14 -2.40
N ALA A 123 -13.17 6.29 -1.74
CA ALA A 123 -13.11 6.53 -0.30
C ALA A 123 -13.51 7.97 0.08
N LEU A 124 -13.35 8.95 -0.81
CA LEU A 124 -13.49 10.38 -0.49
C LEU A 124 -14.81 10.77 0.17
N PRO A 125 -15.97 10.22 -0.20
CA PRO A 125 -17.24 10.53 0.48
C PRO A 125 -17.28 10.14 1.97
N LEU A 126 -16.51 9.10 2.35
CA LEU A 126 -16.44 8.60 3.72
C LEU A 126 -15.17 9.08 4.46
N LEU A 127 -14.19 9.57 3.72
CA LEU A 127 -12.92 10.02 4.28
C LEU A 127 -13.11 11.34 5.02
N LYS A 128 -12.76 11.37 6.30
CA LYS A 128 -12.87 12.59 7.13
C LYS A 128 -11.88 13.66 6.71
N ASP A 129 -12.26 14.90 6.96
CA ASP A 129 -11.32 16.02 6.92
C ASP A 129 -10.20 15.81 7.95
N GLY A 130 -8.99 16.13 7.59
CA GLY A 130 -7.79 15.79 8.36
C GLY A 130 -7.34 14.32 8.20
N GLY A 131 -7.96 13.56 7.31
CA GLY A 131 -7.61 12.16 7.03
C GLY A 131 -6.22 11.97 6.41
N SER A 132 -5.79 10.71 6.31
CA SER A 132 -4.49 10.34 5.71
C SER A 132 -4.67 9.33 4.59
N ILE A 133 -4.11 9.63 3.43
CA ILE A 133 -3.98 8.75 2.27
C ILE A 133 -2.52 8.31 2.17
N ILE A 134 -2.31 7.00 2.11
CA ILE A 134 -0.99 6.40 1.96
C ILE A 134 -1.03 5.49 0.74
N LEU A 135 -0.08 5.66 -0.18
CA LEU A 135 0.07 4.81 -1.35
C LEU A 135 1.33 3.95 -1.22
N ASN A 136 1.23 2.69 -1.60
CA ASN A 136 2.39 1.79 -1.63
C ASN A 136 3.14 1.94 -2.94
N GLY A 137 4.19 2.75 -2.93
CA GLY A 137 5.13 2.95 -4.02
C GLY A 137 6.15 1.82 -4.18
N SER A 138 7.35 2.19 -4.60
CA SER A 138 8.52 1.31 -4.69
C SER A 138 9.74 2.14 -5.03
N VAL A 139 10.94 1.72 -4.63
CA VAL A 139 12.22 2.26 -5.15
C VAL A 139 12.31 2.18 -6.67
N ALA A 140 11.56 1.29 -7.31
CA ALA A 140 11.47 1.20 -8.77
C ALA A 140 10.87 2.45 -9.43
N SER A 141 10.18 3.34 -8.67
CA SER A 141 9.70 4.63 -9.18
C SER A 141 10.84 5.57 -9.62
N VAL A 142 12.03 5.41 -9.02
CA VAL A 142 13.19 6.29 -9.23
C VAL A 142 14.45 5.54 -9.68
N LYS A 143 14.50 4.21 -9.54
CA LYS A 143 15.67 3.39 -9.86
C LYS A 143 15.35 2.36 -10.93
N GLY A 144 16.07 2.41 -12.04
CA GLY A 144 15.91 1.45 -13.15
C GLY A 144 16.32 0.03 -12.74
N THR A 145 15.50 -0.94 -13.15
CA THR A 145 15.80 -2.37 -13.00
C THR A 145 15.46 -3.06 -14.30
N ALA A 146 16.40 -3.86 -14.83
CA ALA A 146 16.20 -4.58 -16.09
C ALA A 146 14.94 -5.45 -16.03
N ALA A 147 14.21 -5.50 -17.15
CA ALA A 147 12.95 -6.25 -17.31
C ALA A 147 11.80 -5.82 -16.36
N PHE A 148 11.89 -4.68 -15.68
CA PHE A 148 10.89 -4.23 -14.70
C PHE A 148 10.22 -2.91 -15.09
N GLY A 149 10.30 -2.53 -16.39
CA GLY A 149 9.92 -1.19 -16.88
C GLY A 149 8.45 -0.86 -16.66
N VAL A 150 7.50 -1.75 -16.98
CA VAL A 150 6.05 -1.50 -16.81
C VAL A 150 5.71 -1.32 -15.33
N TYR A 151 6.26 -2.17 -14.45
CA TYR A 151 6.08 -2.01 -13.01
C TYR A 151 6.65 -0.67 -12.51
N ALA A 152 7.88 -0.33 -12.90
CA ALA A 152 8.52 0.92 -12.52
C ALA A 152 7.68 2.14 -12.95
N ALA A 153 7.19 2.15 -14.19
CA ALA A 153 6.30 3.19 -14.71
C ALA A 153 5.01 3.30 -13.88
N SER A 154 4.39 2.15 -13.52
CA SER A 154 3.19 2.14 -12.68
C SER A 154 3.45 2.76 -11.29
N LYS A 155 4.62 2.51 -10.69
CA LYS A 155 4.99 3.08 -9.39
C LYS A 155 5.37 4.56 -9.47
N ALA A 156 5.93 5.02 -10.58
CA ALA A 156 6.15 6.45 -10.85
C ALA A 156 4.82 7.21 -11.01
N ALA A 157 3.82 6.61 -11.66
CA ALA A 157 2.46 7.18 -11.76
C ALA A 157 1.84 7.40 -10.36
N ILE A 158 1.99 6.45 -9.43
CA ILE A 158 1.52 6.58 -8.04
C ILE A 158 2.17 7.79 -7.35
N ARG A 159 3.47 7.99 -7.55
CA ARG A 159 4.19 9.16 -7.02
C ARG A 159 3.60 10.47 -7.56
N SER A 160 3.20 10.50 -8.82
CA SER A 160 2.58 11.68 -9.43
C SER A 160 1.23 12.01 -8.79
N PHE A 161 0.40 11.01 -8.45
CA PHE A 161 -0.90 11.23 -7.82
C PHE A 161 -0.81 12.03 -6.53
N VAL A 162 0.08 11.69 -5.61
CA VAL A 162 0.13 12.36 -4.31
C VAL A 162 0.52 13.84 -4.43
N ARG A 163 1.31 14.21 -5.44
CA ARG A 163 1.65 15.62 -5.69
C ARG A 163 0.40 16.43 -6.03
N THR A 164 -0.44 15.90 -6.92
CA THR A 164 -1.69 16.55 -7.34
C THR A 164 -2.72 16.53 -6.22
N TRP A 165 -2.93 15.37 -5.58
CA TRP A 165 -3.93 15.21 -4.53
C TRP A 165 -3.65 16.06 -3.29
N THR A 166 -2.39 16.37 -3.00
CA THR A 166 -2.02 17.33 -1.94
C THR A 166 -2.64 18.70 -2.19
N THR A 167 -2.73 19.13 -3.46
CA THR A 167 -3.37 20.39 -3.83
C THR A 167 -4.89 20.25 -3.89
N ASP A 168 -5.39 19.17 -4.50
CA ASP A 168 -6.83 18.95 -4.70
C ASP A 168 -7.59 18.79 -3.37
N LEU A 169 -6.93 18.24 -2.35
CA LEU A 169 -7.54 17.91 -1.06
C LEU A 169 -7.15 18.87 0.08
N LYS A 170 -6.48 19.99 -0.23
CA LYS A 170 -5.98 20.97 0.75
C LYS A 170 -7.08 21.54 1.64
N ASP A 171 -8.24 21.86 1.06
CA ASP A 171 -9.35 22.49 1.79
C ASP A 171 -10.02 21.53 2.78
N ARG A 172 -9.79 20.22 2.61
CA ARG A 172 -10.20 19.15 3.53
C ARG A 172 -9.08 18.76 4.50
N HIS A 173 -7.93 19.41 4.44
CA HIS A 173 -6.75 19.10 5.26
C HIS A 173 -6.32 17.61 5.19
N ILE A 174 -6.62 16.92 4.09
CA ILE A 174 -6.26 15.52 3.89
C ILE A 174 -4.81 15.45 3.41
N ARG A 175 -4.00 14.67 4.14
CA ARG A 175 -2.61 14.41 3.78
C ARG A 175 -2.53 13.22 2.81
N SER A 176 -1.69 13.33 1.79
CA SER A 176 -1.46 12.29 0.79
C SER A 176 0.03 12.04 0.61
N ASN A 177 0.50 10.80 0.87
CA ASN A 177 1.91 10.45 0.86
C ASN A 177 2.15 9.07 0.23
N VAL A 178 3.37 8.83 -0.23
CA VAL A 178 3.82 7.50 -0.70
C VAL A 178 4.82 6.92 0.30
N VAL A 179 4.65 5.66 0.65
CA VAL A 179 5.71 4.83 1.22
C VAL A 179 6.30 4.00 0.09
N SER A 180 7.63 4.07 -0.12
CA SER A 180 8.32 3.38 -1.21
C SER A 180 9.33 2.37 -0.67
N PRO A 181 8.89 1.09 -0.54
CA PRO A 181 9.78 0.04 -0.07
C PRO A 181 10.89 -0.27 -1.08
N GLY A 182 12.05 -0.63 -0.54
CA GLY A 182 13.06 -1.43 -1.24
C GLY A 182 12.68 -2.91 -1.28
N PRO A 183 13.65 -3.81 -1.45
CA PRO A 183 13.41 -5.24 -1.30
C PRO A 183 13.02 -5.58 0.14
N VAL A 184 11.83 -6.16 0.29
CA VAL A 184 11.23 -6.56 1.57
C VAL A 184 10.97 -8.06 1.56
N ASN A 185 11.25 -8.72 2.67
CA ASN A 185 11.04 -10.16 2.86
C ASN A 185 9.54 -10.50 2.89
N THR A 186 8.96 -10.60 1.70
CA THR A 186 7.56 -10.95 1.48
C THR A 186 7.45 -12.31 0.80
N PRO A 187 6.28 -12.99 0.83
CA PRO A 187 6.08 -14.24 0.11
C PRO A 187 6.40 -14.19 -1.39
N LEU A 188 6.36 -12.99 -1.99
CA LEU A 188 6.75 -12.80 -3.39
C LEU A 188 8.26 -12.95 -3.59
N VAL A 189 9.06 -12.41 -2.68
CA VAL A 189 10.53 -12.42 -2.79
C VAL A 189 11.12 -13.70 -2.20
N SER A 190 10.57 -14.23 -1.12
CA SER A 190 11.07 -15.45 -0.46
C SER A 190 10.97 -16.73 -1.32
N ARG A 191 10.23 -16.68 -2.42
CA ARG A 191 10.14 -17.78 -3.40
C ARG A 191 11.27 -17.76 -4.43
N GLN A 192 12.11 -16.75 -4.43
CA GLN A 192 13.25 -16.63 -5.33
C GLN A 192 14.41 -17.57 -4.87
N SER A 193 15.30 -17.91 -5.81
CA SER A 193 16.47 -18.70 -5.46
C SER A 193 17.44 -17.94 -4.56
N THR A 194 18.26 -18.66 -3.81
CA THR A 194 19.28 -18.08 -2.90
C THR A 194 20.21 -17.10 -3.65
N ASP A 195 20.60 -17.43 -4.88
CA ASP A 195 21.47 -16.55 -5.69
C ASP A 195 20.79 -15.23 -6.07
N VAL A 196 19.49 -15.28 -6.40
CA VAL A 196 18.71 -14.07 -6.68
C VAL A 196 18.59 -13.22 -5.43
N ILE A 197 18.30 -13.84 -4.28
CA ILE A 197 18.24 -13.14 -2.99
C ILE A 197 19.58 -12.49 -2.66
N ALA A 198 20.71 -13.21 -2.82
CA ALA A 198 22.05 -12.68 -2.57
C ALA A 198 22.36 -11.46 -3.46
N ARG A 199 21.99 -11.52 -4.75
CA ARG A 199 22.14 -10.37 -5.67
C ARG A 199 21.28 -9.18 -5.24
N ILE A 200 20.06 -9.42 -4.79
CA ILE A 200 19.20 -8.35 -4.27
C ILE A 200 19.86 -7.72 -3.05
N VAL A 201 20.29 -8.52 -2.08
CA VAL A 201 20.92 -8.05 -0.84
C VAL A 201 22.18 -7.24 -1.11
N SER A 202 23.02 -7.66 -2.08
CA SER A 202 24.26 -6.93 -2.44
C SER A 202 24.01 -5.51 -2.97
N THR A 203 22.78 -5.18 -3.37
CA THR A 203 22.39 -3.83 -3.81
C THR A 203 21.85 -2.94 -2.69
N ILE A 204 21.80 -3.44 -1.46
CA ILE A 204 21.23 -2.72 -0.32
C ILE A 204 22.36 -2.32 0.63
N PRO A 205 22.62 -1.02 0.87
CA PRO A 205 23.70 -0.56 1.77
C PRO A 205 23.62 -1.15 3.18
N MET A 206 22.42 -1.38 3.73
CA MET A 206 22.26 -2.01 5.04
C MET A 206 22.52 -3.53 5.05
N GLY A 207 22.88 -4.15 3.90
CA GLY A 207 23.30 -5.54 3.80
C GLY A 207 22.21 -6.60 4.05
N ARG A 208 20.94 -6.21 4.07
CA ARG A 208 19.81 -7.11 4.24
C ARG A 208 18.54 -6.58 3.57
N MET A 209 17.59 -7.45 3.31
CA MET A 209 16.23 -7.03 2.98
C MET A 209 15.54 -6.41 4.20
N GLY A 210 14.57 -5.54 3.95
CA GLY A 210 13.66 -5.06 4.99
C GLY A 210 12.63 -6.12 5.36
N GLU A 211 12.03 -5.98 6.55
CA GLU A 211 10.89 -6.78 6.98
C GLU A 211 9.57 -6.00 6.77
N PRO A 212 8.44 -6.68 6.50
CA PRO A 212 7.14 -6.02 6.35
C PRO A 212 6.79 -5.08 7.51
N GLU A 213 7.18 -5.43 8.73
CA GLU A 213 6.95 -4.64 9.94
C GLU A 213 7.71 -3.32 9.93
N GLU A 214 8.85 -3.23 9.25
CA GLU A 214 9.61 -1.98 9.14
C GLU A 214 8.87 -1.00 8.24
N VAL A 215 8.27 -1.47 7.14
CA VAL A 215 7.42 -0.65 6.27
C VAL A 215 6.11 -0.28 6.97
N ALA A 216 5.52 -1.21 7.73
CA ALA A 216 4.30 -0.95 8.50
C ALA A 216 4.49 0.16 9.54
N LYS A 217 5.66 0.27 10.18
CA LYS A 217 5.96 1.37 11.11
C LYS A 217 5.98 2.72 10.42
N VAL A 218 6.47 2.80 9.19
CA VAL A 218 6.45 4.03 8.40
C VAL A 218 5.03 4.35 7.93
N ALA A 219 4.25 3.35 7.53
CA ALA A 219 2.83 3.54 7.25
C ALA A 219 2.07 4.04 8.49
N LEU A 220 2.38 3.54 9.70
CA LEU A 220 1.82 4.03 10.96
C LEU A 220 2.20 5.51 11.21
N PHE A 221 3.45 5.88 11.00
CA PHE A 221 3.88 7.29 11.09
C PHE A 221 3.06 8.17 10.16
N LEU A 222 2.91 7.79 8.88
CA LEU A 222 2.14 8.56 7.90
C LEU A 222 0.63 8.57 8.20
N ALA A 223 0.11 7.56 8.88
CA ALA A 223 -1.29 7.46 9.29
C ALA A 223 -1.63 8.29 10.53
N SER A 224 -0.66 8.52 11.39
CA SER A 224 -0.84 9.16 12.70
C SER A 224 -0.59 10.67 12.67
N ASP A 225 -0.88 11.32 13.79
CA ASP A 225 -0.64 12.76 13.99
C ASP A 225 0.87 13.09 14.11
N ASP A 226 1.74 12.08 14.27
CA ASP A 226 3.21 12.25 14.23
C ASP A 226 3.67 12.83 12.88
N SER A 227 2.89 12.68 11.82
CA SER A 227 3.14 13.21 10.49
C SER A 227 2.20 14.36 10.10
N SER A 228 1.67 15.10 11.08
CA SER A 228 0.66 16.15 10.86
C SER A 228 1.09 17.27 9.89
N PHE A 229 2.39 17.50 9.72
CA PHE A 229 2.93 18.48 8.76
C PHE A 229 3.65 17.83 7.56
N VAL A 230 3.31 16.55 7.26
CA VAL A 230 3.92 15.78 6.17
C VAL A 230 2.87 15.42 5.14
N THR A 231 2.94 16.03 3.95
CA THR A 231 2.07 15.71 2.80
C THR A 231 2.84 15.88 1.49
N GLY A 232 2.43 15.15 0.44
CA GLY A 232 3.02 15.22 -0.90
C GLY A 232 4.38 14.54 -1.05
N ILE A 233 4.87 13.83 -0.05
CA ILE A 233 6.20 13.20 -0.09
C ILE A 233 6.17 11.75 -0.61
N GLU A 234 7.34 11.30 -1.04
CA GLU A 234 7.69 9.89 -1.19
C GLU A 234 8.76 9.54 -0.15
N LEU A 235 8.41 8.63 0.77
CA LEU A 235 9.31 8.22 1.84
C LEU A 235 9.85 6.80 1.53
N PHE A 236 11.15 6.72 1.29
CA PHE A 236 11.82 5.45 1.01
C PHE A 236 12.08 4.65 2.29
N VAL A 237 11.78 3.34 2.21
CA VAL A 237 12.05 2.35 3.28
C VAL A 237 12.81 1.19 2.63
N ASP A 238 14.08 1.40 2.36
CA ASP A 238 14.82 0.62 1.38
C ASP A 238 16.26 0.23 1.78
N GLY A 239 16.65 0.54 3.00
CA GLY A 239 18.01 0.32 3.48
C GLY A 239 19.08 1.12 2.73
N GLY A 240 18.70 2.24 2.13
CA GLY A 240 19.59 3.15 1.40
C GLY A 240 19.70 2.86 -0.10
N ARG A 241 18.98 1.86 -0.62
CA ARG A 241 19.12 1.42 -2.02
C ARG A 241 18.85 2.50 -3.07
N ALA A 242 17.90 3.40 -2.81
CA ALA A 242 17.56 4.48 -3.75
C ALA A 242 18.55 5.64 -3.74
N GLN A 243 19.46 5.67 -2.75
CA GLN A 243 20.37 6.83 -2.55
C GLN A 243 21.73 6.66 -3.24
N ILE A 244 22.04 5.47 -3.78
CA ILE A 244 23.28 5.15 -4.47
C ILE A 244 23.07 4.61 -5.88
#